data_a35fe16b870dca30e30cd5f25df8eb05
#
_entry.id   a35fe16b870dca30e30cd5f25df8eb05
#
_cell.length_a   1.000
_cell.length_b   1.000
_cell.length_c   1.000
_cell.angle_alpha   90.00
_cell.angle_beta   90.00
_cell.angle_gamma   90.00
#
_symmetry.space_group_name_H-M   'P 1'
#
loop_
_entity.id
_entity.type
_entity.pdbx_description
1 polymer ?
#
loop_
_entity_poly.entity_id
_entity_poly.type
_entity_poly.pdbx_seq_one_letter_code
_entity_poly.pdbx_strand_id
1 'polypeptide(L)'
;MKMNPQKLTALVRQGSSNLVATSRDFLRRFDPGATQDPNDLNTYDESILQQGRFWMRTVTWTLIGSSLFGVAWLAFARTEEIVVAPGQLEPIGSVQDIQMPVGGVADQILVAEGDRVKAGQVLMKLDTEASEEQRVSLEKNIKLKQEQLQLKEQEKIKTMQVNQEEVLMLENNLQLQAEILERFEQLEAAGAFSEVQYLNQQNVVAETRGKLMQTKAERLRQIALLDQQTAQLKSELADLNGRLVESKVTLRYQQLRSPVDGVVFDLKPTSRGFTAQSTQTVMKVVPMGSLEAKVEVPSNKIGFVQVPPGCPGDRDACMTADISIDSFPSTDFGVLKGKVTRIGSDALEPDPQEQRQELSFPVTIQLDDQQLKLKTGSSLP
;
A
#
# COMPACT_ATOMS: atom_id res chain seq x y z
N MET A 1 -5.67 27.09 -29.11
CA MET A 1 -5.68 27.78 -30.42
C MET A 1 -6.43 26.88 -31.40
N LYS A 2 -7.72 27.16 -31.64
CA LYS A 2 -8.61 26.33 -32.48
C LYS A 2 -8.32 26.61 -33.95
N MET A 3 -7.78 25.64 -34.66
CA MET A 3 -7.61 25.71 -36.12
C MET A 3 -8.97 25.46 -36.81
N ASN A 4 -9.34 26.35 -37.67
CA ASN A 4 -10.58 26.38 -38.42
C ASN A 4 -10.57 25.32 -39.53
N PRO A 5 -11.53 24.39 -39.62
CA PRO A 5 -11.53 23.25 -40.56
C PRO A 5 -11.74 23.66 -42.04
N GLN A 6 -12.08 24.90 -42.32
CA GLN A 6 -12.31 25.36 -43.72
C GLN A 6 -11.02 25.59 -44.54
N LYS A 7 -9.85 25.63 -43.94
CA LYS A 7 -8.58 25.80 -44.69
C LYS A 7 -7.98 24.46 -45.22
N LEU A 8 -8.41 23.35 -44.69
CA LEU A 8 -7.91 22.04 -45.14
C LEU A 8 -8.61 21.54 -46.43
N THR A 9 -9.85 21.95 -46.65
CA THR A 9 -10.60 21.55 -47.87
C THR A 9 -10.19 22.32 -49.12
N ALA A 10 -9.59 23.50 -48.99
CA ALA A 10 -9.11 24.29 -50.13
C ALA A 10 -7.78 23.74 -50.69
N LEU A 11 -6.89 23.19 -49.87
CA LEU A 11 -5.59 22.61 -50.30
C LEU A 11 -5.74 21.27 -50.97
N VAL A 12 -6.71 20.46 -50.61
CA VAL A 12 -6.99 19.16 -51.24
C VAL A 12 -7.63 19.33 -52.62
N ARG A 13 -8.40 20.43 -52.83
CA ARG A 13 -9.08 20.72 -54.14
C ARG A 13 -8.13 21.30 -55.18
N GLN A 14 -7.03 21.93 -54.81
CA GLN A 14 -6.01 22.44 -55.72
C GLN A 14 -4.98 21.39 -56.18
N GLY A 15 -4.74 20.38 -55.34
CA GLY A 15 -3.84 19.27 -55.68
C GLY A 15 -4.43 18.27 -56.68
N SER A 16 -5.75 18.08 -56.69
CA SER A 16 -6.42 17.10 -57.58
C SER A 16 -6.61 17.59 -59.02
N SER A 17 -6.67 18.92 -59.27
CA SER A 17 -6.81 19.46 -60.63
C SER A 17 -5.50 19.40 -61.42
N ASN A 18 -4.37 19.51 -60.78
CA ASN A 18 -3.06 19.48 -61.45
C ASN A 18 -2.58 18.03 -61.78
N LEU A 19 -3.00 17.04 -61.01
CA LEU A 19 -2.66 15.64 -61.29
C LEU A 19 -3.44 15.04 -62.47
N VAL A 20 -4.65 15.49 -62.70
CA VAL A 20 -5.48 15.04 -63.83
C VAL A 20 -5.04 15.69 -65.14
N ALA A 21 -4.51 16.91 -65.12
CA ALA A 21 -3.97 17.56 -66.33
C ALA A 21 -2.69 16.94 -66.80
N THR A 22 -1.78 16.59 -65.87
CA THR A 22 -0.46 15.95 -66.20
C THR A 22 -0.61 14.54 -66.71
N SER A 23 -1.63 13.79 -66.27
CA SER A 23 -1.87 12.43 -66.75
C SER A 23 -2.45 12.35 -68.17
N ARG A 24 -3.22 13.39 -68.58
CA ARG A 24 -3.73 13.46 -69.96
C ARG A 24 -2.67 13.81 -70.98
N ASP A 25 -1.71 14.65 -70.67
CA ASP A 25 -0.60 14.96 -71.56
C ASP A 25 0.44 13.84 -71.64
N PHE A 26 0.61 13.05 -70.57
CA PHE A 26 1.49 11.87 -70.57
C PHE A 26 0.92 10.75 -71.47
N LEU A 27 -0.42 10.57 -71.45
CA LEU A 27 -1.04 9.51 -72.26
C LEU A 27 -1.11 9.89 -73.76
N ARG A 28 -1.10 11.20 -74.14
CA ARG A 28 -1.03 11.64 -75.53
C ARG A 28 0.34 11.42 -76.18
N ARG A 29 1.38 11.31 -75.38
CA ARG A 29 2.77 11.13 -75.87
C ARG A 29 3.09 9.68 -76.28
N PHE A 30 2.20 8.74 -75.95
CA PHE A 30 2.34 7.31 -76.23
C PHE A 30 1.27 6.78 -77.21
N ASP A 31 0.63 7.67 -78.00
CA ASP A 31 -0.17 7.21 -79.14
C ASP A 31 0.64 7.09 -80.40
N PRO A 32 1.08 5.87 -80.79
CA PRO A 32 1.95 5.66 -82.00
C PRO A 32 1.13 5.67 -83.30
N GLY A 33 -0.07 6.30 -83.29
CA GLY A 33 -1.01 6.18 -84.43
C GLY A 33 -1.23 7.44 -85.28
N ALA A 34 -0.52 8.55 -85.06
CA ALA A 34 -0.76 9.76 -85.85
C ALA A 34 0.58 10.25 -86.40
N THR A 35 0.94 9.76 -87.56
CA THR A 35 1.54 10.36 -88.74
C THR A 35 2.13 9.28 -89.66
N GLN A 36 1.37 8.82 -90.62
CA GLN A 36 1.92 8.30 -91.86
C GLN A 36 1.36 9.15 -92.99
N ASP A 37 2.24 9.96 -93.54
CA ASP A 37 2.11 10.57 -94.86
C ASP A 37 2.16 9.50 -95.94
N PRO A 38 1.27 9.50 -96.96
CA PRO A 38 1.14 8.42 -97.94
C PRO A 38 2.07 8.52 -99.14
N ASN A 39 3.21 9.20 -99.10
CA ASN A 39 4.10 9.31 -100.25
C ASN A 39 5.54 9.17 -99.82
N ASP A 40 5.99 7.92 -99.65
CA ASP A 40 7.35 7.54 -99.93
C ASP A 40 7.47 6.06 -100.37
N LEU A 41 7.53 5.91 -101.70
CA LEU A 41 7.91 4.67 -102.36
C LEU A 41 9.43 4.55 -102.33
N ASN A 42 10.01 3.69 -101.43
CA ASN A 42 11.20 2.96 -101.72
C ASN A 42 11.39 1.77 -100.74
N THR A 43 11.18 0.68 -101.37
CA THR A 43 11.73 -0.67 -101.20
C THR A 43 12.87 -0.82 -100.21
N TYR A 44 12.67 -1.58 -99.17
CA TYR A 44 13.54 -2.71 -98.80
C TYR A 44 12.73 -3.70 -97.95
N ASP A 45 12.74 -4.92 -98.42
CA ASP A 45 12.15 -6.10 -97.85
C ASP A 45 12.89 -6.46 -96.57
N GLU A 46 12.23 -6.31 -95.44
CA GLU A 46 12.59 -6.96 -94.17
C GLU A 46 11.34 -7.48 -93.55
N SER A 47 11.27 -8.74 -93.36
CA SER A 47 10.22 -9.51 -92.71
C SER A 47 10.08 -9.06 -91.24
N ILE A 48 9.38 -7.99 -91.02
CA ILE A 48 8.96 -7.56 -89.68
C ILE A 48 7.87 -8.48 -89.26
N LEU A 49 8.16 -9.38 -88.32
CA LEU A 49 7.18 -10.13 -87.55
C LEU A 49 6.11 -9.15 -87.05
N GLN A 50 4.90 -9.27 -87.60
CA GLN A 50 3.72 -8.59 -87.05
C GLN A 50 3.47 -9.10 -85.63
N GLN A 51 4.15 -8.51 -84.66
CA GLN A 51 3.82 -8.71 -83.25
C GLN A 51 2.41 -8.16 -83.10
N GLY A 52 1.47 -9.08 -82.81
CA GLY A 52 0.05 -8.77 -82.63
C GLY A 52 -0.11 -7.67 -81.64
N ARG A 53 -0.71 -6.54 -82.06
CA ARG A 53 -1.09 -5.37 -81.16
C ARG A 53 -1.81 -5.80 -79.92
N PHE A 54 -2.36 -7.01 -79.86
CA PHE A 54 -3.04 -7.62 -78.73
C PHE A 54 -2.01 -8.01 -77.63
N TRP A 55 -0.86 -8.60 -77.97
CA TRP A 55 0.16 -9.02 -77.03
C TRP A 55 0.83 -7.84 -76.31
N MET A 56 1.09 -6.76 -77.01
CA MET A 56 1.68 -5.57 -76.43
C MET A 56 0.71 -4.87 -75.43
N ARG A 57 -0.58 -4.85 -75.74
CA ARG A 57 -1.60 -4.33 -74.84
C ARG A 57 -1.77 -5.20 -73.58
N THR A 58 -1.76 -6.51 -73.68
CA THR A 58 -1.82 -7.42 -72.54
C THR A 58 -0.61 -7.30 -71.64
N VAL A 59 0.58 -7.18 -72.18
CA VAL A 59 1.82 -7.01 -71.39
C VAL A 59 1.81 -5.66 -70.67
N THR A 60 1.42 -4.56 -71.32
CA THR A 60 1.33 -3.25 -70.65
C THR A 60 0.27 -3.24 -69.56
N TRP A 61 -0.94 -3.84 -69.78
CA TRP A 61 -1.95 -3.92 -68.75
C TRP A 61 -1.58 -4.81 -67.56
N THR A 62 -0.85 -5.93 -67.79
CA THR A 62 -0.30 -6.76 -66.72
C THR A 62 0.79 -6.04 -65.90
N LEU A 63 1.68 -5.27 -66.55
CA LEU A 63 2.68 -4.48 -65.85
C LEU A 63 2.06 -3.36 -64.99
N ILE A 64 1.05 -2.65 -65.57
CA ILE A 64 0.31 -1.61 -64.84
C ILE A 64 -0.46 -2.24 -63.66
N GLY A 65 -1.14 -3.37 -63.89
CA GLY A 65 -1.86 -4.12 -62.85
C GLY A 65 -0.94 -4.62 -61.74
N SER A 66 0.22 -5.16 -62.08
CA SER A 66 1.21 -5.62 -61.11
C SER A 66 1.79 -4.47 -60.30
N SER A 67 2.08 -3.33 -60.96
CA SER A 67 2.56 -2.11 -60.26
C SER A 67 1.51 -1.55 -59.30
N LEU A 68 0.24 -1.46 -59.72
CA LEU A 68 -0.87 -1.02 -58.87
C LEU A 68 -1.08 -2.00 -57.71
N PHE A 69 -1.01 -3.31 -57.96
CA PHE A 69 -1.10 -4.32 -56.90
C PHE A 69 0.05 -4.20 -55.89
N GLY A 70 1.31 -3.97 -56.37
CA GLY A 70 2.45 -3.73 -55.48
C GLY A 70 2.29 -2.49 -54.60
N VAL A 71 1.80 -1.38 -55.16
CA VAL A 71 1.52 -0.16 -54.38
C VAL A 71 0.38 -0.37 -53.41
N ALA A 72 -0.70 -1.06 -53.80
CA ALA A 72 -1.78 -1.40 -52.90
C ALA A 72 -1.33 -2.32 -51.77
N TRP A 73 -0.50 -3.33 -52.09
CA TRP A 73 0.09 -4.21 -51.10
C TRP A 73 0.93 -3.45 -50.07
N LEU A 74 1.79 -2.54 -50.49
CA LEU A 74 2.60 -1.69 -49.63
C LEU A 74 1.72 -0.78 -48.74
N ALA A 75 0.58 -0.31 -49.24
CA ALA A 75 -0.33 0.52 -48.49
C ALA A 75 -1.12 -0.27 -47.41
N PHE A 76 -1.34 -1.58 -47.60
CA PHE A 76 -2.06 -2.47 -46.66
C PHE A 76 -1.11 -3.35 -45.83
N ALA A 77 0.16 -3.45 -46.18
CA ALA A 77 1.14 -4.21 -45.42
C ALA A 77 1.36 -3.55 -44.06
N ARG A 78 0.97 -4.24 -42.99
CA ARG A 78 1.31 -3.83 -41.63
C ARG A 78 2.71 -4.32 -41.30
N THR A 79 3.60 -3.41 -41.03
CA THR A 79 4.94 -3.73 -40.50
C THR A 79 4.82 -3.74 -38.95
N GLU A 80 5.19 -4.85 -38.35
CA GLU A 80 5.37 -4.93 -36.90
C GLU A 80 6.74 -4.36 -36.56
N GLU A 81 6.77 -3.35 -35.69
CA GLU A 81 8.01 -2.80 -35.18
C GLU A 81 8.34 -3.47 -33.84
N ILE A 82 9.52 -4.09 -33.77
CA ILE A 82 10.00 -4.76 -32.57
C ILE A 82 10.84 -3.76 -31.78
N VAL A 83 10.41 -3.49 -30.52
CA VAL A 83 11.16 -2.69 -29.58
C VAL A 83 12.01 -3.61 -28.70
N VAL A 84 13.33 -3.48 -28.82
CA VAL A 84 14.30 -4.20 -27.95
C VAL A 84 14.69 -3.26 -26.81
N ALA A 85 14.54 -3.72 -25.58
CA ALA A 85 14.86 -2.98 -24.38
C ALA A 85 15.62 -3.87 -23.38
N PRO A 86 16.75 -3.40 -22.82
CA PRO A 86 17.42 -4.11 -21.74
C PRO A 86 16.60 -4.04 -20.44
N GLY A 87 16.79 -5.04 -19.58
CA GLY A 87 16.09 -5.09 -18.31
C GLY A 87 16.61 -6.16 -17.37
N GLN A 88 15.96 -6.27 -16.23
CA GLN A 88 16.29 -7.23 -15.17
C GLN A 88 15.03 -7.98 -14.73
N LEU A 89 15.24 -9.24 -14.32
CA LEU A 89 14.18 -10.03 -13.66
C LEU A 89 14.20 -9.73 -12.18
N GLU A 90 13.07 -9.27 -11.66
CA GLU A 90 12.89 -9.01 -10.23
C GLU A 90 11.71 -9.82 -9.68
N PRO A 91 11.75 -10.26 -8.42
CA PRO A 91 10.60 -10.89 -7.80
C PRO A 91 9.45 -9.87 -7.66
N ILE A 92 8.22 -10.31 -7.88
CA ILE A 92 7.04 -9.49 -7.61
C ILE A 92 6.98 -9.20 -6.11
N GLY A 93 7.20 -7.96 -5.73
CA GLY A 93 7.37 -7.48 -4.36
C GLY A 93 8.81 -7.06 -4.10
N SER A 94 8.98 -5.94 -3.42
CA SER A 94 10.31 -5.44 -3.05
C SER A 94 10.97 -6.37 -2.03
N VAL A 95 12.29 -6.51 -2.14
CA VAL A 95 13.12 -7.13 -1.10
C VAL A 95 12.81 -6.43 0.23
N GLN A 96 12.48 -7.21 1.25
CA GLN A 96 12.16 -6.69 2.58
C GLN A 96 13.41 -6.67 3.44
N ASP A 97 13.84 -5.47 3.81
CA ASP A 97 14.90 -5.26 4.79
C ASP A 97 14.37 -5.52 6.19
N ILE A 98 14.86 -6.57 6.83
CA ILE A 98 14.50 -6.90 8.21
C ILE A 98 15.41 -6.10 9.14
N GLN A 99 14.83 -5.06 9.73
CA GLN A 99 15.51 -4.18 10.66
C GLN A 99 15.21 -4.57 12.11
N MET A 100 16.14 -4.27 13.00
CA MET A 100 15.96 -4.45 14.45
C MET A 100 15.02 -3.38 15.00
N PRO A 101 13.83 -3.74 15.48
CA PRO A 101 12.92 -2.74 16.07
C PRO A 101 13.41 -2.20 17.41
N VAL A 102 14.15 -3.01 18.16
CA VAL A 102 14.81 -2.65 19.43
C VAL A 102 16.25 -3.15 19.43
N GLY A 103 17.15 -2.40 20.04
CA GLY A 103 18.52 -2.86 20.21
C GLY A 103 18.61 -4.02 21.20
N GLY A 104 19.58 -4.91 21.00
CA GLY A 104 19.77 -6.05 21.90
C GLY A 104 20.84 -7.02 21.42
N VAL A 105 21.01 -8.08 22.19
CA VAL A 105 21.92 -9.18 21.92
C VAL A 105 21.14 -10.38 21.39
N ALA A 106 21.60 -10.98 20.29
CA ALA A 106 20.98 -12.19 19.73
C ALA A 106 21.25 -13.40 20.65
N ASP A 107 20.20 -14.00 21.18
CA ASP A 107 20.26 -15.25 21.93
C ASP A 107 20.19 -16.45 21.00
N GLN A 108 19.28 -16.47 20.04
CA GLN A 108 19.12 -17.57 19.10
C GLN A 108 18.87 -17.04 17.69
N ILE A 109 19.61 -17.57 16.73
CA ILE A 109 19.38 -17.39 15.29
C ILE A 109 18.77 -18.68 14.79
N LEU A 110 17.55 -18.62 14.24
CA LEU A 110 16.74 -19.80 13.91
C LEU A 110 16.74 -20.09 12.41
N VAL A 111 17.43 -19.28 11.61
CA VAL A 111 17.48 -19.38 10.14
C VAL A 111 18.92 -19.20 9.66
N ALA A 112 19.23 -19.81 8.53
CA ALA A 112 20.47 -19.64 7.80
C ALA A 112 20.22 -18.86 6.49
N GLU A 113 21.29 -18.37 5.88
CA GLU A 113 21.21 -17.77 4.56
C GLU A 113 20.80 -18.82 3.52
N GLY A 114 19.79 -18.49 2.70
CA GLY A 114 19.18 -19.40 1.73
C GLY A 114 17.96 -20.16 2.26
N ASP A 115 17.64 -20.07 3.55
CA ASP A 115 16.47 -20.75 4.12
C ASP A 115 15.16 -20.12 3.63
N ARG A 116 14.17 -20.98 3.40
CA ARG A 116 12.79 -20.58 3.09
C ARG A 116 12.03 -20.30 4.38
N VAL A 117 11.44 -19.13 4.46
CA VAL A 117 10.68 -18.67 5.63
C VAL A 117 9.26 -18.28 5.26
N LYS A 118 8.35 -18.44 6.21
CA LYS A 118 6.95 -18.04 6.06
C LYS A 118 6.68 -16.71 6.78
N ALA A 119 5.68 -15.98 6.32
CA ALA A 119 5.18 -14.80 7.01
C ALA A 119 4.83 -15.12 8.48
N GLY A 120 5.31 -14.29 9.42
CA GLY A 120 5.17 -14.50 10.85
C GLY A 120 6.15 -15.48 11.49
N GLN A 121 6.95 -16.25 10.73
CA GLN A 121 7.97 -17.13 11.25
C GLN A 121 9.04 -16.36 12.02
N VAL A 122 9.45 -16.86 13.19
CA VAL A 122 10.52 -16.27 13.99
C VAL A 122 11.85 -16.56 13.33
N LEU A 123 12.59 -15.51 13.01
CA LEU A 123 13.91 -15.57 12.37
C LEU A 123 15.03 -15.55 13.40
N MET A 124 14.89 -14.68 14.40
CA MET A 124 15.87 -14.51 15.47
C MET A 124 15.17 -14.13 16.77
N LYS A 125 15.74 -14.55 17.89
CA LYS A 125 15.32 -14.14 19.23
C LYS A 125 16.45 -13.37 19.89
N LEU A 126 16.11 -12.26 20.47
CA LEU A 126 17.01 -11.50 21.34
C LEU A 126 16.95 -12.05 22.75
N ASP A 127 17.92 -11.68 23.56
CA ASP A 127 17.90 -11.91 25.00
C ASP A 127 16.73 -11.14 25.62
N THR A 128 15.87 -11.88 26.33
CA THR A 128 14.64 -11.36 26.92
C THR A 128 14.65 -11.39 28.44
N GLU A 129 15.74 -11.88 29.09
CA GLU A 129 15.79 -12.11 30.53
C GLU A 129 15.43 -10.86 31.34
N ALA A 130 16.10 -9.74 31.09
CA ALA A 130 15.84 -8.47 31.79
C ALA A 130 14.41 -7.95 31.53
N SER A 131 13.92 -8.04 30.29
CA SER A 131 12.59 -7.58 29.92
C SER A 131 11.49 -8.43 30.54
N GLU A 132 11.71 -9.75 30.65
CA GLU A 132 10.78 -10.69 31.28
C GLU A 132 10.71 -10.47 32.79
N GLU A 133 11.85 -10.29 33.46
CA GLU A 133 11.92 -9.94 34.89
C GLU A 133 11.18 -8.61 35.17
N GLN A 134 11.37 -7.60 34.31
CA GLN A 134 10.64 -6.33 34.43
C GLN A 134 9.14 -6.53 34.30
N ARG A 135 8.67 -7.34 33.32
CA ARG A 135 7.26 -7.67 33.15
C ARG A 135 6.68 -8.33 34.41
N VAL A 136 7.37 -9.35 34.93
CA VAL A 136 6.95 -10.07 36.14
C VAL A 136 6.89 -9.13 37.36
N SER A 137 7.87 -8.24 37.51
CA SER A 137 7.90 -7.24 38.58
C SER A 137 6.71 -6.28 38.47
N LEU A 138 6.41 -5.78 37.26
CA LEU A 138 5.25 -4.92 37.01
C LEU A 138 3.93 -5.62 37.31
N GLU A 139 3.75 -6.90 36.91
CA GLU A 139 2.55 -7.66 37.19
C GLU A 139 2.34 -7.86 38.70
N LYS A 140 3.43 -8.13 39.45
CA LYS A 140 3.38 -8.21 40.90
C LYS A 140 2.98 -6.90 41.55
N ASN A 141 3.56 -5.78 41.09
CA ASN A 141 3.23 -4.44 41.62
C ASN A 141 1.76 -4.06 41.34
N ILE A 142 1.25 -4.39 40.15
CA ILE A 142 -0.16 -4.19 39.80
C ILE A 142 -1.07 -4.95 40.74
N LYS A 143 -0.76 -6.23 41.00
CA LYS A 143 -1.55 -7.07 41.93
C LYS A 143 -1.59 -6.46 43.33
N LEU A 144 -0.41 -6.05 43.86
CA LEU A 144 -0.35 -5.40 45.18
C LEU A 144 -1.18 -4.10 45.24
N LYS A 145 -1.11 -3.29 44.19
CA LYS A 145 -1.89 -2.05 44.09
C LYS A 145 -3.40 -2.32 43.97
N GLN A 146 -3.80 -3.36 43.26
CA GLN A 146 -5.20 -3.79 43.19
C GLN A 146 -5.73 -4.22 44.56
N GLU A 147 -4.95 -4.99 45.34
CA GLU A 147 -5.28 -5.37 46.70
C GLU A 147 -5.41 -4.13 47.61
N GLN A 148 -4.49 -3.16 47.50
CA GLN A 148 -4.59 -1.90 48.25
C GLN A 148 -5.86 -1.10 47.90
N LEU A 149 -6.18 -1.03 46.60
CA LEU A 149 -7.41 -0.37 46.14
C LEU A 149 -8.66 -1.05 46.71
N GLN A 150 -8.72 -2.36 46.68
CA GLN A 150 -9.83 -3.14 47.21
C GLN A 150 -10.01 -2.90 48.71
N LEU A 151 -8.92 -2.87 49.49
CA LEU A 151 -8.98 -2.56 50.93
C LEU A 151 -9.47 -1.14 51.18
N LYS A 152 -9.06 -0.16 50.39
CA LYS A 152 -9.53 1.23 50.51
C LYS A 152 -11.00 1.39 50.12
N GLU A 153 -11.47 0.67 49.12
CA GLU A 153 -12.89 0.65 48.77
C GLU A 153 -13.74 0.01 49.89
N GLN A 154 -13.25 -1.06 50.53
CA GLN A 154 -13.91 -1.64 51.70
C GLN A 154 -13.92 -0.69 52.91
N GLU A 155 -12.80 0.01 53.17
CA GLU A 155 -12.71 1.04 54.23
C GLU A 155 -13.74 2.14 53.98
N LYS A 156 -13.85 2.63 52.75
CA LYS A 156 -14.85 3.63 52.37
C LYS A 156 -16.28 3.16 52.67
N ILE A 157 -16.62 1.94 52.23
CA ILE A 157 -17.97 1.38 52.45
C ILE A 157 -18.30 1.29 53.96
N LYS A 158 -17.36 0.78 54.77
CA LYS A 158 -17.53 0.69 56.25
C LYS A 158 -17.66 2.07 56.88
N THR A 159 -16.83 3.02 56.52
CA THR A 159 -16.90 4.40 57.00
C THR A 159 -18.24 5.06 56.65
N MET A 160 -18.70 4.87 55.40
CA MET A 160 -20.01 5.38 54.98
C MET A 160 -21.16 4.79 55.81
N GLN A 161 -21.10 3.50 56.13
CA GLN A 161 -22.12 2.81 56.91
C GLN A 161 -22.14 3.33 58.34
N VAL A 162 -20.99 3.41 59.04
CA VAL A 162 -20.88 3.94 60.38
C VAL A 162 -21.40 5.38 60.48
N ASN A 163 -20.93 6.25 59.56
CA ASN A 163 -21.36 7.64 59.51
C ASN A 163 -22.86 7.77 59.18
N GLN A 164 -23.43 6.86 58.42
CA GLN A 164 -24.88 6.85 58.14
C GLN A 164 -25.69 6.51 59.38
N GLU A 165 -25.25 5.54 60.20
CA GLU A 165 -25.89 5.14 61.45
C GLU A 165 -25.85 6.29 62.50
N GLU A 166 -24.68 6.99 62.57
CA GLU A 166 -24.54 8.16 63.46
C GLU A 166 -25.49 9.32 63.09
N VAL A 167 -25.57 9.63 61.76
CA VAL A 167 -26.51 10.65 61.28
C VAL A 167 -27.92 10.26 61.54
N LEU A 168 -28.37 9.00 61.38
CA LEU A 168 -29.69 8.51 61.63
C LEU A 168 -30.02 8.61 63.10
N MET A 169 -29.06 8.26 63.97
CA MET A 169 -29.26 8.40 65.44
C MET A 169 -29.50 9.86 65.87
N LEU A 170 -28.71 10.80 65.32
CA LEU A 170 -28.86 12.23 65.59
C LEU A 170 -30.19 12.79 65.02
N GLU A 171 -30.61 12.34 63.84
CA GLU A 171 -31.91 12.70 63.24
C GLU A 171 -33.06 12.26 64.09
N ASN A 172 -33.05 11.01 64.57
CA ASN A 172 -34.08 10.50 65.51
C ASN A 172 -34.11 11.27 66.87
N ASN A 173 -32.90 11.59 67.39
CA ASN A 173 -32.80 12.40 68.60
C ASN A 173 -33.34 13.83 68.36
N LEU A 174 -33.01 14.47 67.28
CA LEU A 174 -33.51 15.80 66.91
C LEU A 174 -35.00 15.81 66.76
N GLN A 175 -35.60 14.76 66.14
CA GLN A 175 -37.05 14.62 66.04
C GLN A 175 -37.72 14.53 67.43
N LEU A 176 -37.16 13.69 68.32
CA LEU A 176 -37.69 13.54 69.67
C LEU A 176 -37.64 14.88 70.46
N GLN A 177 -36.48 15.60 70.36
CA GLN A 177 -36.34 16.89 71.08
C GLN A 177 -37.25 17.95 70.45
N ALA A 178 -37.55 17.93 69.16
CA ALA A 178 -38.50 18.82 68.52
C ALA A 178 -39.96 18.55 68.97
N GLU A 179 -40.35 17.27 69.08
CA GLU A 179 -41.68 16.90 69.63
C GLU A 179 -41.87 17.36 71.07
N ILE A 180 -40.83 17.25 71.90
CA ILE A 180 -40.86 17.75 73.29
C ILE A 180 -40.98 19.28 73.25
N LEU A 181 -40.29 19.99 72.43
CA LEU A 181 -40.36 21.45 72.28
C LEU A 181 -41.79 21.89 71.90
N GLU A 182 -42.40 21.23 70.91
CA GLU A 182 -43.79 21.51 70.50
C GLU A 182 -44.80 21.34 71.65
N ARG A 183 -44.63 20.28 72.45
CA ARG A 183 -45.47 20.08 73.63
C ARG A 183 -45.24 21.16 74.67
N PHE A 184 -44.04 21.64 74.95
CA PHE A 184 -43.75 22.72 75.88
C PHE A 184 -44.31 24.05 75.39
N GLU A 185 -44.28 24.33 74.07
CA GLU A 185 -44.91 25.51 73.47
C GLU A 185 -46.45 25.54 73.74
N GLN A 186 -47.11 24.37 73.55
CA GLN A 186 -48.55 24.26 73.85
C GLN A 186 -48.87 24.47 75.30
N LEU A 187 -48.06 23.98 76.25
CA LEU A 187 -48.26 24.12 77.71
C LEU A 187 -47.92 25.54 78.18
N GLU A 188 -46.92 26.22 77.59
CA GLU A 188 -46.58 27.59 77.89
C GLU A 188 -47.70 28.54 77.43
N ALA A 189 -48.23 28.36 76.22
CA ALA A 189 -49.36 29.11 75.69
C ALA A 189 -50.64 28.95 76.58
N ALA A 190 -50.78 27.81 77.23
CA ALA A 190 -51.89 27.57 78.25
C ALA A 190 -51.58 28.13 79.64
N GLY A 191 -50.43 28.78 79.85
CA GLY A 191 -49.98 29.32 81.12
C GLY A 191 -49.59 28.28 82.15
N ALA A 192 -49.44 27.01 81.79
CA ALA A 192 -49.10 25.88 82.63
C ALA A 192 -47.61 25.50 82.68
N PHE A 193 -46.75 26.28 82.04
CA PHE A 193 -45.32 25.98 81.94
C PHE A 193 -44.40 27.22 81.98
N SER A 194 -43.20 27.07 82.48
CA SER A 194 -42.25 28.18 82.65
C SER A 194 -41.56 28.52 81.32
N GLU A 195 -41.58 29.81 80.93
CA GLU A 195 -40.84 30.36 79.76
C GLU A 195 -39.34 29.95 79.73
N VAL A 196 -38.70 29.97 80.90
CA VAL A 196 -37.29 29.56 81.03
C VAL A 196 -37.05 28.11 80.60
N GLN A 197 -37.99 27.21 80.96
CA GLN A 197 -37.85 25.80 80.53
C GLN A 197 -38.13 25.61 79.04
N TYR A 198 -39.03 26.37 78.45
CA TYR A 198 -39.27 26.40 77.03
C TYR A 198 -38.01 26.87 76.26
N LEU A 199 -37.42 28.00 76.72
CA LEU A 199 -36.15 28.50 76.10
C LEU A 199 -34.96 27.53 76.22
N ASN A 200 -34.86 26.84 77.37
CA ASN A 200 -33.86 25.78 77.54
C ASN A 200 -34.03 24.64 76.54
N GLN A 201 -35.26 24.17 76.33
CA GLN A 201 -35.56 23.12 75.39
C GLN A 201 -35.30 23.60 73.97
N GLN A 202 -35.60 24.85 73.60
CA GLN A 202 -35.29 25.46 72.36
C GLN A 202 -33.75 25.44 72.08
N ASN A 203 -32.93 25.76 73.09
CA ASN A 203 -31.47 25.66 73.00
C ASN A 203 -31.01 24.23 72.80
N VAL A 204 -31.60 23.21 73.44
CA VAL A 204 -31.26 21.79 73.23
C VAL A 204 -31.56 21.35 71.83
N VAL A 205 -32.71 21.77 71.25
CA VAL A 205 -33.02 21.49 69.82
C VAL A 205 -31.99 22.16 68.86
N ALA A 206 -31.67 23.44 69.17
CA ALA A 206 -30.66 24.17 68.34
C ALA A 206 -29.31 23.53 68.46
N GLU A 207 -28.81 23.09 69.57
CA GLU A 207 -27.56 22.38 69.79
C GLU A 207 -27.56 21.02 69.03
N THR A 208 -28.63 20.22 69.20
CA THR A 208 -28.75 18.91 68.49
C THR A 208 -28.76 19.08 66.99
N ARG A 209 -29.44 20.12 66.46
CA ARG A 209 -29.42 20.48 65.03
C ARG A 209 -28.02 20.89 64.60
N GLY A 210 -27.31 21.67 65.41
CA GLY A 210 -25.93 22.04 65.12
C GLY A 210 -24.99 20.83 65.02
N LYS A 211 -25.10 19.89 65.98
CA LYS A 211 -24.36 18.62 65.97
C LYS A 211 -24.64 17.79 64.70
N LEU A 212 -25.93 17.66 64.34
CA LEU A 212 -26.32 16.94 63.13
C LEU A 212 -25.69 17.56 61.88
N MET A 213 -25.74 18.89 61.75
CA MET A 213 -25.11 19.58 60.63
C MET A 213 -23.60 19.36 60.58
N GLN A 214 -22.92 19.44 61.72
CA GLN A 214 -21.50 19.20 61.85
C GLN A 214 -21.12 17.75 61.44
N THR A 215 -21.86 16.75 61.96
CA THR A 215 -21.64 15.33 61.59
C THR A 215 -21.85 15.09 60.11
N LYS A 216 -22.91 15.68 59.50
CA LYS A 216 -23.12 15.60 58.05
C LYS A 216 -21.97 16.22 57.25
N ALA A 217 -21.46 17.36 57.68
CA ALA A 217 -20.33 18.01 57.02
C ALA A 217 -19.04 17.17 57.16
N GLU A 218 -18.77 16.62 58.35
CA GLU A 218 -17.60 15.76 58.57
C GLU A 218 -17.67 14.46 57.75
N ARG A 219 -18.86 13.85 57.65
CA ARG A 219 -19.10 12.70 56.77
C ARG A 219 -18.70 13.01 55.32
N LEU A 220 -19.17 14.14 54.77
CA LEU A 220 -18.81 14.54 53.39
C LEU A 220 -17.32 14.75 53.24
N ARG A 221 -16.67 15.36 54.22
CA ARG A 221 -15.19 15.56 54.21
C ARG A 221 -14.44 14.22 54.18
N GLN A 222 -14.85 13.26 55.04
CA GLN A 222 -14.22 11.95 55.12
C GLN A 222 -14.39 11.16 53.81
N ILE A 223 -15.61 11.20 53.23
CA ILE A 223 -15.89 10.55 51.95
C ILE A 223 -15.01 11.15 50.85
N ALA A 224 -14.91 12.50 50.75
CA ALA A 224 -14.09 13.18 49.75
C ALA A 224 -12.62 12.82 49.89
N LEU A 225 -12.09 12.69 51.11
CA LEU A 225 -10.71 12.27 51.37
C LEU A 225 -10.47 10.83 50.88
N LEU A 226 -11.38 9.90 51.18
CA LEU A 226 -11.28 8.51 50.72
C LEU A 226 -11.42 8.39 49.19
N ASP A 227 -12.29 9.21 48.59
CA ASP A 227 -12.42 9.29 47.13
C ASP A 227 -11.15 9.82 46.48
N GLN A 228 -10.50 10.83 47.05
CA GLN A 228 -9.21 11.31 46.57
C GLN A 228 -8.13 10.21 46.63
N GLN A 229 -8.06 9.47 47.77
CA GLN A 229 -7.11 8.37 47.94
C GLN A 229 -7.34 7.23 46.94
N THR A 230 -8.62 6.85 46.72
CA THR A 230 -8.98 5.81 45.74
C THR A 230 -8.73 6.26 44.32
N ALA A 231 -8.96 7.52 43.96
CA ALA A 231 -8.62 8.11 42.66
C ALA A 231 -7.11 8.11 42.43
N GLN A 232 -6.32 8.44 43.46
CA GLN A 232 -4.85 8.38 43.37
C GLN A 232 -4.38 6.94 43.07
N LEU A 233 -4.86 5.94 43.82
CA LEU A 233 -4.52 4.53 43.58
C LEU A 233 -4.93 4.05 42.17
N LYS A 234 -6.08 4.48 41.67
CA LYS A 234 -6.54 4.17 40.30
C LYS A 234 -5.63 4.79 39.26
N SER A 235 -5.17 6.02 39.48
CA SER A 235 -4.19 6.67 38.60
C SER A 235 -2.85 5.94 38.57
N GLU A 236 -2.34 5.51 39.73
CA GLU A 236 -1.11 4.73 39.82
C GLU A 236 -1.25 3.36 39.13
N LEU A 237 -2.40 2.71 39.28
CA LEU A 237 -2.69 1.46 38.56
C LEU A 237 -2.74 1.66 37.05
N ALA A 238 -3.31 2.76 36.57
CA ALA A 238 -3.33 3.07 35.14
C ALA A 238 -1.92 3.26 34.59
N ASP A 239 -1.03 3.98 35.32
CA ASP A 239 0.37 4.14 34.94
C ASP A 239 1.12 2.79 34.88
N LEU A 240 0.97 1.96 35.91
CA LEU A 240 1.57 0.63 35.95
C LEU A 240 1.09 -0.28 34.82
N ASN A 241 -0.20 -0.23 34.49
CA ASN A 241 -0.74 -0.95 33.34
C ASN A 241 -0.18 -0.44 32.01
N GLY A 242 -0.01 0.86 31.86
CA GLY A 242 0.66 1.46 30.70
C GLY A 242 2.08 0.92 30.51
N ARG A 243 2.87 0.92 31.59
CA ARG A 243 4.24 0.35 31.58
C ARG A 243 4.26 -1.15 31.30
N LEU A 244 3.27 -1.90 31.80
CA LEU A 244 3.16 -3.33 31.49
C LEU A 244 2.90 -3.57 29.99
N VAL A 245 2.03 -2.77 29.37
CA VAL A 245 1.77 -2.83 27.93
C VAL A 245 3.05 -2.54 27.15
N GLU A 246 3.78 -1.48 27.52
CA GLU A 246 5.07 -1.13 26.89
C GLU A 246 6.09 -2.28 27.01
N SER A 247 6.24 -2.87 28.21
CA SER A 247 7.12 -4.02 28.41
C SER A 247 6.70 -5.22 27.55
N LYS A 248 5.41 -5.52 27.41
CA LYS A 248 4.91 -6.60 26.53
C LYS A 248 5.18 -6.31 25.05
N VAL A 249 5.09 -5.06 24.62
CA VAL A 249 5.43 -4.65 23.24
C VAL A 249 6.93 -4.84 22.99
N THR A 250 7.78 -4.43 23.93
CA THR A 250 9.24 -4.63 23.87
C THR A 250 9.59 -6.11 23.74
N LEU A 251 9.00 -6.98 24.56
CA LEU A 251 9.17 -8.43 24.48
C LEU A 251 8.73 -9.01 23.12
N ARG A 252 7.67 -8.49 22.53
CA ARG A 252 7.24 -8.89 21.20
C ARG A 252 8.27 -8.52 20.13
N TYR A 253 8.85 -7.33 20.23
CA TYR A 253 9.87 -6.84 19.30
C TYR A 253 11.24 -7.55 19.48
N GLN A 254 11.47 -8.18 20.61
CA GLN A 254 12.65 -9.02 20.82
C GLN A 254 12.57 -10.36 20.06
N GLN A 255 11.42 -10.70 19.44
CA GLN A 255 11.28 -11.78 18.49
C GLN A 255 11.17 -11.22 17.09
N LEU A 256 12.25 -11.29 16.32
CA LEU A 256 12.27 -10.83 14.94
C LEU A 256 11.56 -11.84 14.05
N ARG A 257 10.55 -11.38 13.30
CA ARG A 257 9.72 -12.23 12.44
C ARG A 257 9.75 -11.76 10.99
N SER A 258 9.58 -12.72 10.08
CA SER A 258 9.42 -12.39 8.65
C SER A 258 8.07 -11.74 8.39
N PRO A 259 8.02 -10.60 7.67
CA PRO A 259 6.75 -9.99 7.26
C PRO A 259 6.09 -10.71 6.07
N VAL A 260 6.87 -11.47 5.27
CA VAL A 260 6.44 -12.10 4.03
C VAL A 260 6.99 -13.53 3.91
N ASP A 261 6.38 -14.32 3.02
CA ASP A 261 6.95 -15.60 2.60
C ASP A 261 8.13 -15.32 1.66
N GLY A 262 9.29 -15.96 1.91
CA GLY A 262 10.46 -15.65 1.10
C GLY A 262 11.68 -16.50 1.44
N VAL A 263 12.82 -16.09 0.91
CA VAL A 263 14.14 -16.67 1.17
C VAL A 263 15.01 -15.65 1.90
N VAL A 264 15.70 -16.09 2.95
CA VAL A 264 16.62 -15.25 3.72
C VAL A 264 17.89 -15.00 2.91
N PHE A 265 18.28 -13.74 2.84
CA PHE A 265 19.48 -13.28 2.16
C PHE A 265 20.21 -12.21 2.98
N ASP A 266 21.53 -12.05 2.80
CA ASP A 266 22.37 -11.06 3.49
C ASP A 266 22.23 -11.13 5.03
N LEU A 267 22.39 -12.35 5.60
CA LEU A 267 22.30 -12.59 7.04
C LEU A 267 23.57 -12.11 7.75
N LYS A 268 23.48 -10.96 8.44
CA LYS A 268 24.62 -10.37 9.19
C LYS A 268 24.93 -11.06 10.51
N PRO A 269 23.94 -11.48 11.32
CA PRO A 269 24.20 -12.24 12.56
C PRO A 269 24.67 -13.66 12.24
N THR A 270 25.94 -13.95 12.43
CA THR A 270 26.53 -15.28 12.19
C THR A 270 26.61 -16.15 13.43
N SER A 271 26.49 -15.57 14.63
CA SER A 271 26.63 -16.29 15.89
C SER A 271 25.78 -15.71 17.02
N ARG A 272 25.51 -16.55 18.02
CA ARG A 272 24.95 -16.14 19.30
C ARG A 272 25.85 -15.05 19.93
N GLY A 273 25.23 -14.05 20.56
CA GLY A 273 25.95 -12.90 21.13
C GLY A 273 26.16 -11.73 20.16
N PHE A 274 25.67 -11.82 18.92
CA PHE A 274 25.67 -10.68 18.01
C PHE A 274 24.84 -9.53 18.58
N THR A 275 25.44 -8.33 18.63
CA THR A 275 24.77 -7.14 19.13
C THR A 275 24.37 -6.25 17.97
N ALA A 276 23.09 -5.88 17.91
CA ALA A 276 22.58 -4.96 16.92
C ALA A 276 21.89 -3.77 17.58
N GLN A 277 22.03 -2.61 16.93
CA GLN A 277 21.32 -1.39 17.33
C GLN A 277 19.91 -1.34 16.74
N SER A 278 19.04 -0.53 17.34
CA SER A 278 17.72 -0.24 16.75
C SER A 278 17.90 0.35 15.34
N THR A 279 17.00 -0.03 14.43
CA THR A 279 16.98 0.34 13.00
C THR A 279 18.08 -0.28 12.11
N GLN A 280 19.00 -1.05 12.69
CA GLN A 280 20.01 -1.75 11.90
C GLN A 280 19.39 -2.91 11.11
N THR A 281 19.61 -2.94 9.79
CA THR A 281 19.25 -4.09 8.94
C THR A 281 20.13 -5.28 9.28
N VAL A 282 19.53 -6.39 9.68
CA VAL A 282 20.24 -7.62 10.09
C VAL A 282 20.15 -8.73 9.06
N MET A 283 19.12 -8.73 8.23
CA MET A 283 18.96 -9.66 7.11
C MET A 283 17.95 -9.08 6.12
N LYS A 284 17.89 -9.69 4.95
CA LYS A 284 16.91 -9.38 3.91
C LYS A 284 16.06 -10.61 3.64
N VAL A 285 14.79 -10.41 3.34
CA VAL A 285 13.91 -11.47 2.87
C VAL A 285 13.46 -11.14 1.45
N VAL A 286 13.83 -12.00 0.51
CA VAL A 286 13.41 -11.91 -0.88
C VAL A 286 12.09 -12.67 -1.00
N PRO A 287 10.96 -12.01 -1.36
CA PRO A 287 9.69 -12.69 -1.48
C PRO A 287 9.76 -13.83 -2.49
N MET A 288 9.20 -14.99 -2.14
CA MET A 288 8.97 -16.09 -3.08
C MET A 288 7.66 -15.80 -3.81
N GLY A 289 7.78 -15.17 -4.95
CA GLY A 289 6.66 -14.85 -5.82
C GLY A 289 7.00 -15.09 -7.28
N SER A 290 6.04 -14.88 -8.16
CA SER A 290 6.29 -14.82 -9.59
C SER A 290 7.27 -13.69 -9.89
N LEU A 291 8.15 -13.94 -10.86
CA LEU A 291 9.09 -12.93 -11.36
C LEU A 291 8.35 -11.96 -12.30
N GLU A 292 8.76 -10.72 -12.29
CA GLU A 292 8.44 -9.72 -13.30
C GLU A 292 9.72 -9.21 -13.96
N ALA A 293 9.63 -8.85 -15.23
CA ALA A 293 10.75 -8.21 -15.90
C ALA A 293 10.54 -6.69 -15.86
N LYS A 294 11.51 -5.97 -15.32
CA LYS A 294 11.60 -4.52 -15.45
C LYS A 294 12.57 -4.20 -16.58
N VAL A 295 12.05 -3.57 -17.62
CA VAL A 295 12.83 -3.21 -18.82
C VAL A 295 12.82 -1.70 -18.98
N GLU A 296 13.89 -1.15 -19.54
CA GLU A 296 14.06 0.27 -19.77
C GLU A 296 13.90 0.56 -21.26
N VAL A 297 12.76 1.13 -21.63
CA VAL A 297 12.45 1.47 -23.01
C VAL A 297 12.91 2.88 -23.30
N PRO A 298 13.80 3.10 -24.32
CA PRO A 298 14.23 4.43 -24.70
C PRO A 298 13.06 5.34 -25.10
N SER A 299 13.19 6.64 -24.81
CA SER A 299 12.13 7.63 -25.05
C SER A 299 11.71 7.75 -26.52
N ASN A 300 12.61 7.47 -27.46
CA ASN A 300 12.34 7.49 -28.90
C ASN A 300 11.48 6.31 -29.37
N LYS A 301 11.35 5.24 -28.55
CA LYS A 301 10.59 4.01 -28.86
C LYS A 301 9.39 3.78 -27.98
N ILE A 302 9.23 4.53 -26.89
CA ILE A 302 8.14 4.32 -25.94
C ILE A 302 6.74 4.48 -26.56
N GLY A 303 6.63 5.28 -27.64
CA GLY A 303 5.36 5.46 -28.36
C GLY A 303 4.81 4.20 -29.02
N PHE A 304 5.64 3.17 -29.22
CA PHE A 304 5.24 1.87 -29.76
C PHE A 304 4.80 0.88 -28.68
N VAL A 305 5.09 1.18 -27.41
CA VAL A 305 4.66 0.35 -26.26
C VAL A 305 3.36 0.91 -25.70
N GLN A 306 2.31 0.10 -25.69
CA GLN A 306 1.00 0.53 -25.23
C GLN A 306 0.47 -0.43 -24.16
N VAL A 307 -0.20 0.15 -23.17
CA VAL A 307 -1.00 -0.60 -22.19
C VAL A 307 -2.46 -0.29 -22.49
N PRO A 308 -3.18 -1.19 -23.19
CA PRO A 308 -4.57 -0.97 -23.56
C PRO A 308 -5.48 -0.81 -22.32
N PRO A 309 -6.60 -0.08 -22.45
CA PRO A 309 -7.60 0.00 -21.38
C PRO A 309 -8.18 -1.42 -21.13
N GLY A 310 -8.07 -1.86 -19.88
CA GLY A 310 -8.42 -3.24 -19.45
C GLY A 310 -7.24 -4.04 -18.94
N CYS A 311 -6.00 -3.76 -19.36
CA CYS A 311 -4.78 -4.29 -18.78
C CYS A 311 -4.46 -3.56 -17.45
N PRO A 312 -4.08 -4.25 -16.35
CA PRO A 312 -3.77 -5.69 -16.24
C PRO A 312 -4.94 -6.62 -15.90
N GLY A 313 -6.17 -6.12 -15.86
CA GLY A 313 -7.35 -6.93 -15.49
C GLY A 313 -7.69 -8.04 -16.49
N ASP A 314 -7.61 -7.74 -17.79
CA ASP A 314 -7.72 -8.72 -18.86
C ASP A 314 -6.33 -8.93 -19.50
N ARG A 315 -5.71 -10.07 -19.20
CA ARG A 315 -4.36 -10.39 -19.69
C ARG A 315 -4.30 -10.52 -21.21
N ASP A 316 -5.36 -10.94 -21.84
CA ASP A 316 -5.37 -11.12 -23.30
C ASP A 316 -5.42 -9.79 -24.05
N ALA A 317 -5.90 -8.73 -23.39
CA ALA A 317 -5.85 -7.37 -23.92
C ALA A 317 -4.46 -6.73 -23.83
N CYS A 318 -3.54 -7.26 -23.02
CA CYS A 318 -2.21 -6.67 -22.80
C CYS A 318 -1.27 -6.98 -23.96
N MET A 319 -0.35 -6.03 -24.25
CA MET A 319 0.70 -6.22 -25.25
C MET A 319 1.64 -7.36 -24.85
N THR A 320 1.95 -8.24 -25.79
CA THR A 320 2.87 -9.38 -25.57
C THR A 320 4.32 -8.94 -25.68
N ALA A 321 5.18 -9.52 -24.85
CA ALA A 321 6.62 -9.32 -24.90
C ALA A 321 7.34 -10.67 -24.81
N ASP A 322 8.38 -10.83 -25.62
CA ASP A 322 9.26 -11.98 -25.58
C ASP A 322 10.54 -11.62 -24.83
N ILE A 323 10.83 -12.35 -23.75
CA ILE A 323 11.96 -12.09 -22.86
C ILE A 323 13.03 -13.13 -23.10
N SER A 324 14.22 -12.65 -23.52
CA SER A 324 15.42 -13.47 -23.66
C SER A 324 16.35 -13.22 -22.48
N ILE A 325 16.87 -14.29 -21.88
CA ILE A 325 17.79 -14.20 -20.74
C ILE A 325 19.19 -14.49 -21.24
N ASP A 326 20.15 -13.60 -20.99
CA ASP A 326 21.52 -13.72 -21.51
C ASP A 326 22.24 -15.00 -21.08
N SER A 327 21.94 -15.48 -19.83
CA SER A 327 22.50 -16.73 -19.32
C SER A 327 21.94 -18.00 -20.00
N PHE A 328 20.79 -17.88 -20.72
CA PHE A 328 20.09 -18.99 -21.37
C PHE A 328 19.79 -18.64 -22.83
N PRO A 329 20.68 -19.04 -23.76
CA PRO A 329 20.49 -18.71 -25.17
C PRO A 329 19.12 -19.12 -25.69
N SER A 330 18.44 -18.20 -26.37
CA SER A 330 17.08 -18.43 -26.90
C SER A 330 16.99 -19.52 -27.96
N THR A 331 18.11 -19.88 -28.57
CA THR A 331 18.23 -20.98 -29.52
C THR A 331 17.92 -22.34 -28.88
N ASP A 332 18.37 -22.55 -27.64
CA ASP A 332 18.28 -23.81 -26.94
C ASP A 332 17.16 -23.84 -25.92
N PHE A 333 16.92 -22.71 -25.26
CA PHE A 333 15.94 -22.57 -24.17
C PHE A 333 14.64 -21.87 -24.57
N GLY A 334 14.63 -21.23 -25.78
CA GLY A 334 13.48 -20.44 -26.20
C GLY A 334 13.41 -19.06 -25.51
N VAL A 335 12.26 -18.44 -25.57
CA VAL A 335 11.98 -17.14 -24.95
C VAL A 335 10.85 -17.29 -23.93
N LEU A 336 10.90 -16.54 -22.84
CA LEU A 336 9.80 -16.43 -21.90
C LEU A 336 8.78 -15.44 -22.45
N LYS A 337 7.52 -15.84 -22.45
CA LYS A 337 6.43 -14.94 -22.83
C LYS A 337 5.95 -14.15 -21.61
N GLY A 338 5.64 -12.90 -21.84
CA GLY A 338 5.08 -12.02 -20.82
C GLY A 338 4.14 -10.99 -21.40
N LYS A 339 3.49 -10.29 -20.52
CA LYS A 339 2.51 -9.24 -20.83
C LYS A 339 2.97 -7.92 -20.24
N VAL A 340 2.93 -6.85 -21.02
CA VAL A 340 3.20 -5.49 -20.53
C VAL A 340 2.04 -5.04 -19.65
N THR A 341 2.31 -4.85 -18.36
CA THR A 341 1.26 -4.51 -17.38
C THR A 341 1.27 -3.05 -16.97
N ARG A 342 2.45 -2.42 -17.01
CA ARG A 342 2.60 -1.02 -16.59
C ARG A 342 3.74 -0.33 -17.27
N ILE A 343 3.54 0.95 -17.60
CA ILE A 343 4.57 1.87 -18.04
C ILE A 343 4.73 2.94 -16.95
N GLY A 344 5.97 3.18 -16.52
CA GLY A 344 6.27 4.23 -15.55
C GLY A 344 6.00 5.61 -16.14
N SER A 345 5.47 6.50 -15.30
CA SER A 345 5.14 7.88 -15.70
C SER A 345 6.38 8.78 -15.77
N ASP A 346 7.41 8.42 -15.01
CA ASP A 346 8.63 9.21 -14.92
C ASP A 346 9.71 8.61 -15.78
N ALA A 347 10.39 9.48 -16.57
CA ALA A 347 11.56 9.11 -17.34
C ALA A 347 12.78 9.03 -16.41
N LEU A 348 13.55 7.95 -16.55
CA LEU A 348 14.82 7.78 -15.86
C LEU A 348 15.89 8.59 -16.62
N GLU A 349 16.66 9.38 -15.88
CA GLU A 349 17.77 10.17 -16.43
C GLU A 349 18.91 9.26 -16.90
N PRO A 350 19.72 9.71 -17.87
CA PRO A 350 20.91 8.97 -18.29
C PRO A 350 21.86 8.73 -17.12
N ASP A 351 22.22 7.46 -16.88
CA ASP A 351 23.21 7.07 -15.88
C ASP A 351 24.32 6.22 -16.56
N PRO A 352 25.55 6.75 -16.64
CA PRO A 352 26.67 6.01 -17.22
C PRO A 352 27.04 4.74 -16.44
N GLN A 353 26.71 4.65 -15.15
CA GLN A 353 27.02 3.48 -14.32
C GLN A 353 26.08 2.30 -14.64
N GLU A 354 24.84 2.58 -15.02
CA GLU A 354 23.84 1.60 -15.43
C GLU A 354 23.76 1.42 -16.96
N GLN A 355 24.77 1.90 -17.70
CA GLN A 355 24.86 1.84 -19.18
C GLN A 355 23.72 2.56 -19.92
N ARG A 356 23.02 3.46 -19.23
CA ARG A 356 21.92 4.25 -19.75
C ARG A 356 22.46 5.51 -20.43
N GLN A 357 22.36 5.58 -21.74
CA GLN A 357 22.86 6.74 -22.52
C GLN A 357 21.76 7.76 -22.85
N GLU A 358 20.50 7.35 -22.82
CA GLU A 358 19.33 8.15 -23.18
C GLU A 358 18.26 8.09 -22.09
N LEU A 359 17.34 9.05 -22.10
CA LEU A 359 16.13 9.03 -21.29
C LEU A 359 15.35 7.75 -21.59
N SER A 360 15.06 6.97 -20.55
CA SER A 360 14.35 5.69 -20.66
C SER A 360 13.14 5.67 -19.75
N PHE A 361 12.11 4.96 -20.16
CA PHE A 361 10.92 4.74 -19.35
C PHE A 361 10.92 3.32 -18.79
N PRO A 362 10.71 3.14 -17.47
CA PRO A 362 10.62 1.81 -16.89
C PRO A 362 9.27 1.17 -17.28
N VAL A 363 9.36 -0.02 -17.85
CA VAL A 363 8.19 -0.82 -18.24
C VAL A 363 8.22 -2.13 -17.49
N THR A 364 7.09 -2.49 -16.86
CA THR A 364 6.94 -3.75 -16.13
C THR A 364 6.22 -4.76 -16.98
N ILE A 365 6.82 -5.94 -17.12
CA ILE A 365 6.30 -7.07 -17.88
C ILE A 365 6.09 -8.23 -16.93
N GLN A 366 4.88 -8.69 -16.80
CA GLN A 366 4.54 -9.87 -16.02
C GLN A 366 4.73 -11.12 -16.87
N LEU A 367 5.51 -12.10 -16.39
CA LEU A 367 5.75 -13.35 -17.07
C LEU A 367 4.49 -14.24 -17.01
N ASP A 368 4.24 -14.93 -18.12
CA ASP A 368 3.18 -15.95 -18.20
C ASP A 368 3.64 -17.28 -17.59
N ASP A 369 4.88 -17.68 -17.87
CA ASP A 369 5.53 -18.88 -17.33
C ASP A 369 6.75 -18.49 -16.48
N GLN A 370 6.92 -19.18 -15.34
CA GLN A 370 8.06 -18.99 -14.41
C GLN A 370 9.20 -20.00 -14.67
N GLN A 371 9.08 -20.83 -15.68
CA GLN A 371 10.02 -21.89 -15.98
C GLN A 371 10.44 -21.87 -17.44
N LEU A 372 11.73 -21.92 -17.68
CA LEU A 372 12.28 -22.15 -19.01
C LEU A 372 12.20 -23.64 -19.33
N LYS A 373 11.62 -23.99 -20.49
CA LYS A 373 11.54 -25.35 -21.00
C LYS A 373 12.66 -25.57 -22.03
N LEU A 374 13.54 -26.53 -21.77
CA LEU A 374 14.45 -26.99 -22.79
C LEU A 374 13.66 -27.52 -24.00
N LYS A 375 14.03 -27.15 -25.22
CA LYS A 375 13.47 -27.73 -26.45
C LYS A 375 13.53 -29.25 -26.50
N THR A 376 14.39 -29.87 -25.68
CA THR A 376 14.58 -31.33 -25.52
C THR A 376 13.69 -31.95 -24.42
N GLY A 377 12.73 -31.23 -23.82
CA GLY A 377 11.71 -31.82 -22.94
C GLY A 377 12.00 -31.85 -21.44
N SER A 378 13.11 -31.26 -20.96
CA SER A 378 13.33 -31.05 -19.52
C SER A 378 13.12 -29.56 -19.16
N SER A 379 12.40 -29.29 -18.09
CA SER A 379 12.23 -27.94 -17.52
C SER A 379 13.30 -27.68 -16.47
N LEU A 380 13.95 -26.51 -16.55
CA LEU A 380 14.77 -25.96 -15.47
C LEU A 380 13.90 -25.02 -14.62
N PRO A 381 14.01 -25.09 -13.27
CA PRO A 381 13.24 -24.25 -12.36
C PRO A 381 13.65 -22.78 -12.41
#